data_9667bcafa694bae48c9f4213c3e17d2c
#
_entry.id   9667bcafa694bae48c9f4213c3e17d2c
#
_cell.length_a   1.000
_cell.length_b   1.000
_cell.length_c   1.000
_cell.angle_alpha   90.00
_cell.angle_beta   90.00
_cell.angle_gamma   90.00
#
_symmetry.space_group_name_H-M   'P 1'
#
loop_
_entity.id
_entity.type
_entity.pdbx_description
1 polymer ?
#
loop_
_entity_poly.entity_id
_entity_poly.type
_entity_poly.pdbx_seq_one_letter_code
_entity_poly.pdbx_strand_id
1 'polypeptide(L)'
;LGHTGGTLDKLETIPGWRASLSNDEFYAQLRSVGAVICAAGSGLAPADGRLYSLRDITGTVESIPLIASSIMSKKIAEGTAALVLDVKFGSGAFMQDPARSRELAETMVRIGKDAGVKTVALLTNMNVPLGLAIGNANEVRESVEVLSGGGPADVIELTLALAREMLALAGQPDADVEAHLAGGKAMDTWRAMISAQGGDPDAALPAPRESQQVVADRDGVLVAQHALPFGIAAWRLGAGRARKEDPVVHAAGIDLAVKPGAAVKK
;
A
#
# COMPACT_ATOMS: atom_id res chain seq x y z
N LEU A 1 3.22 13.27 5.68
CA LEU A 1 3.82 13.02 4.38
C LEU A 1 4.99 12.07 4.57
N GLY A 2 4.93 10.86 4.00
CA GLY A 2 6.02 9.89 4.06
C GLY A 2 7.05 10.15 2.95
N HIS A 3 8.17 9.45 3.04
CA HIS A 3 9.25 9.46 2.06
C HIS A 3 8.93 8.61 0.80
N THR A 4 7.70 8.13 0.66
CA THR A 4 7.20 7.40 -0.51
C THR A 4 5.87 7.99 -0.98
N GLY A 5 5.53 7.81 -2.25
CA GLY A 5 4.21 8.16 -2.78
C GLY A 5 3.10 7.32 -2.12
N GLY A 6 1.91 7.91 -1.98
CA GLY A 6 0.73 7.19 -1.50
C GLY A 6 0.12 6.30 -2.60
N THR A 7 -0.81 5.43 -2.20
CA THR A 7 -1.54 4.57 -3.15
C THR A 7 -2.22 5.37 -4.26
N LEU A 8 -2.75 6.55 -3.94
CA LEU A 8 -3.40 7.42 -4.92
C LEU A 8 -2.41 7.94 -5.97
N ASP A 9 -1.20 8.36 -5.56
CA ASP A 9 -0.15 8.82 -6.48
C ASP A 9 0.26 7.72 -7.47
N LYS A 10 0.22 6.45 -7.04
CA LYS A 10 0.49 5.30 -7.90
C LYS A 10 -0.64 5.11 -8.91
N LEU A 11 -1.90 5.08 -8.48
CA LEU A 11 -3.04 4.89 -9.38
C LEU A 11 -3.29 6.09 -10.30
N GLU A 12 -2.94 7.31 -9.89
CA GLU A 12 -2.97 8.51 -10.74
C GLU A 12 -1.99 8.45 -11.92
N THR A 13 -1.09 7.46 -11.95
CA THR A 13 -0.26 7.17 -13.13
C THR A 13 -1.05 6.57 -14.28
N ILE A 14 -2.23 6.01 -13.99
CA ILE A 14 -3.13 5.43 -14.99
C ILE A 14 -3.92 6.55 -15.67
N PRO A 15 -3.80 6.71 -16.99
CA PRO A 15 -4.49 7.79 -17.70
C PRO A 15 -6.00 7.81 -17.43
N GLY A 16 -6.52 9.00 -17.07
CA GLY A 16 -7.93 9.21 -16.83
C GLY A 16 -8.44 8.78 -15.45
N TRP A 17 -7.70 8.00 -14.68
CA TRP A 17 -8.13 7.57 -13.36
C TRP A 17 -8.21 8.74 -12.37
N ARG A 18 -9.25 8.74 -11.55
CA ARG A 18 -9.47 9.78 -10.55
C ARG A 18 -9.68 9.20 -9.15
N ALA A 19 -8.95 9.76 -8.19
CA ALA A 19 -9.02 9.38 -6.78
C ALA A 19 -10.28 9.88 -6.08
N SER A 20 -10.82 11.02 -6.50
CA SER A 20 -11.94 11.68 -5.81
C SER A 20 -13.27 11.17 -6.33
N LEU A 21 -14.10 10.65 -5.42
CA LEU A 21 -15.45 10.19 -5.69
C LEU A 21 -16.41 10.89 -4.73
N SER A 22 -17.63 11.18 -5.19
CA SER A 22 -18.74 11.50 -4.31
C SER A 22 -19.21 10.24 -3.56
N ASN A 23 -19.98 10.42 -2.47
CA ASN A 23 -20.53 9.27 -1.75
C ASN A 23 -21.43 8.40 -2.65
N ASP A 24 -22.22 9.00 -3.52
CA ASP A 24 -23.10 8.25 -4.44
C ASP A 24 -22.29 7.42 -5.44
N GLU A 25 -21.22 7.99 -6.02
CA GLU A 25 -20.31 7.28 -6.91
C GLU A 25 -19.59 6.14 -6.18
N PHE A 26 -19.10 6.37 -4.95
CA PHE A 26 -18.47 5.36 -4.11
C PHE A 26 -19.39 4.16 -3.89
N TYR A 27 -20.63 4.41 -3.41
CA TYR A 27 -21.58 3.33 -3.16
C TYR A 27 -22.09 2.65 -4.44
N ALA A 28 -22.21 3.39 -5.55
CA ALA A 28 -22.57 2.83 -6.84
C ALA A 28 -21.50 1.87 -7.33
N GLN A 29 -20.23 2.26 -7.27
CA GLN A 29 -19.11 1.41 -7.67
C GLN A 29 -18.97 0.20 -6.75
N LEU A 30 -19.08 0.38 -5.43
CA LEU A 30 -19.01 -0.73 -4.49
C LEU A 30 -20.10 -1.79 -4.75
N ARG A 31 -21.32 -1.37 -5.13
CA ARG A 31 -22.39 -2.29 -5.50
C ARG A 31 -22.19 -2.98 -6.85
N SER A 32 -21.62 -2.28 -7.83
CA SER A 32 -21.48 -2.81 -9.20
C SER A 32 -20.20 -3.60 -9.42
N VAL A 33 -19.11 -3.21 -8.79
CA VAL A 33 -17.77 -3.80 -8.96
C VAL A 33 -17.35 -4.63 -7.75
N GLY A 34 -17.81 -4.28 -6.54
CA GLY A 34 -17.38 -4.92 -5.29
C GLY A 34 -16.06 -4.39 -4.73
N ALA A 35 -15.38 -3.47 -5.44
CA ALA A 35 -14.11 -2.89 -5.03
C ALA A 35 -14.02 -1.40 -5.39
N VAL A 36 -13.36 -0.62 -4.53
CA VAL A 36 -13.09 0.80 -4.73
C VAL A 36 -11.81 1.22 -4.01
N ILE A 37 -10.99 2.04 -4.65
CA ILE A 37 -9.86 2.74 -4.04
C ILE A 37 -10.05 4.23 -4.32
N CYS A 38 -10.25 5.03 -3.28
CA CYS A 38 -10.48 6.45 -3.43
C CYS A 38 -9.85 7.28 -2.30
N ALA A 39 -9.79 8.57 -2.49
CA ALA A 39 -9.41 9.51 -1.45
C ALA A 39 -10.50 9.56 -0.35
N ALA A 40 -10.07 9.70 0.90
CA ALA A 40 -10.99 9.94 2.00
C ALA A 40 -11.74 11.27 1.77
N GLY A 41 -13.06 11.21 1.78
CA GLY A 41 -13.89 12.42 1.68
C GLY A 41 -13.67 13.38 2.85
N SER A 42 -13.85 14.66 2.63
CA SER A 42 -13.65 15.71 3.66
C SER A 42 -14.58 15.57 4.87
N GLY A 43 -15.68 14.83 4.75
CA GLY A 43 -16.62 14.52 5.83
C GLY A 43 -16.27 13.30 6.68
N LEU A 44 -15.27 12.49 6.26
CA LEU A 44 -14.87 11.31 7.01
C LEU A 44 -13.96 11.69 8.17
N ALA A 45 -14.40 11.43 9.41
CA ALA A 45 -13.67 11.69 10.65
C ALA A 45 -13.04 13.11 10.73
N PRO A 46 -13.82 14.21 10.63
CA PRO A 46 -13.27 15.57 10.53
C PRO A 46 -12.48 15.98 11.78
N ALA A 47 -12.78 15.43 12.95
CA ALA A 47 -12.00 15.65 14.16
C ALA A 47 -10.60 15.06 14.07
N ASP A 48 -10.46 13.88 13.46
CA ASP A 48 -9.14 13.27 13.23
C ASP A 48 -8.27 14.12 12.29
N GLY A 49 -8.85 14.67 11.23
CA GLY A 49 -8.13 15.57 10.33
C GLY A 49 -7.50 16.77 11.03
N ARG A 50 -8.21 17.37 12.02
CA ARG A 50 -7.69 18.47 12.84
C ARG A 50 -6.61 18.01 13.81
N LEU A 51 -6.84 16.89 14.50
CA LEU A 51 -5.87 16.32 15.43
C LEU A 51 -4.59 15.87 14.72
N TYR A 52 -4.72 15.28 13.53
CA TYR A 52 -3.56 14.84 12.75
C TYR A 52 -2.67 16.03 12.35
N SER A 53 -3.26 17.15 11.94
CA SER A 53 -2.50 18.36 11.61
C SER A 53 -1.75 18.92 12.83
N LEU A 54 -2.30 18.81 14.04
CA LEU A 54 -1.65 19.22 15.27
C LEU A 54 -0.46 18.31 15.65
N ARG A 55 -0.52 17.02 15.33
CA ARG A 55 0.54 16.06 15.65
C ARG A 55 1.87 16.38 14.96
N ASP A 56 1.82 16.87 13.73
CA ASP A 56 3.00 17.31 13.00
C ASP A 56 3.70 18.49 13.70
N ILE A 57 2.90 19.41 14.28
CA ILE A 57 3.41 20.61 14.95
C ILE A 57 3.94 20.28 16.36
N THR A 58 3.31 19.35 17.05
CA THR A 58 3.62 18.99 18.45
C THR A 58 4.66 17.87 18.58
N GLY A 59 5.12 17.28 17.47
CA GLY A 59 6.08 16.18 17.48
C GLY A 59 5.56 14.89 18.12
N THR A 60 4.22 14.69 18.14
CA THR A 60 3.57 13.52 18.76
C THR A 60 3.16 12.45 17.75
N VAL A 61 3.81 12.42 16.58
CA VAL A 61 3.47 11.49 15.48
C VAL A 61 3.64 10.02 15.91
N GLU A 62 4.64 9.70 16.73
CA GLU A 62 4.97 8.34 17.15
C GLU A 62 4.14 7.80 18.33
N SER A 63 3.18 8.56 18.83
CA SER A 63 2.31 8.14 19.93
C SER A 63 1.35 7.02 19.50
N ILE A 64 1.52 5.82 20.06
CA ILE A 64 0.66 4.66 19.73
C ILE A 64 -0.84 4.96 19.90
N PRO A 65 -1.32 5.56 21.02
CA PRO A 65 -2.73 5.91 21.15
C PRO A 65 -3.24 6.85 20.04
N LEU A 66 -2.42 7.82 19.63
CA LEU A 66 -2.79 8.79 18.60
C LEU A 66 -2.75 8.17 17.18
N ILE A 67 -1.81 7.26 16.91
CA ILE A 67 -1.80 6.49 15.66
C ILE A 67 -3.03 5.59 15.59
N ALA A 68 -3.29 4.82 16.63
CA ALA A 68 -4.40 3.88 16.68
C ALA A 68 -5.76 4.60 16.54
N SER A 69 -5.97 5.71 17.26
CA SER A 69 -7.20 6.49 17.15
C SER A 69 -7.41 7.09 15.77
N SER A 70 -6.34 7.62 15.16
CA SER A 70 -6.42 8.20 13.81
C SER A 70 -6.76 7.16 12.74
N ILE A 71 -6.19 5.97 12.80
CA ILE A 71 -6.51 4.88 11.87
C ILE A 71 -7.92 4.37 12.10
N MET A 72 -8.23 4.00 13.34
CA MET A 72 -9.46 3.30 13.66
C MET A 72 -10.70 4.19 13.58
N SER A 73 -10.61 5.49 13.88
CA SER A 73 -11.74 6.42 13.72
C SER A 73 -12.27 6.47 12.29
N LYS A 74 -11.37 6.45 11.29
CA LYS A 74 -11.75 6.41 9.87
C LYS A 74 -12.39 5.07 9.50
N LYS A 75 -11.79 3.96 9.92
CA LYS A 75 -12.28 2.61 9.61
C LYS A 75 -13.65 2.32 10.25
N ILE A 76 -13.87 2.81 11.44
CA ILE A 76 -15.18 2.73 12.12
C ILE A 76 -16.20 3.65 11.42
N ALA A 77 -15.83 4.88 11.07
CA ALA A 77 -16.70 5.83 10.38
C ALA A 77 -17.13 5.36 8.98
N GLU A 78 -16.29 4.56 8.31
CA GLU A 78 -16.61 3.93 7.02
C GLU A 78 -17.72 2.86 7.13
N GLY A 79 -18.10 2.44 8.34
CA GLY A 79 -19.10 1.39 8.56
C GLY A 79 -18.61 -0.02 8.23
N THR A 80 -17.32 -0.25 8.33
CA THR A 80 -16.67 -1.54 8.01
C THR A 80 -17.13 -2.65 8.96
N ALA A 81 -17.64 -3.75 8.43
CA ALA A 81 -18.08 -4.91 9.23
C ALA A 81 -16.90 -5.77 9.72
N ALA A 82 -15.83 -5.82 8.96
CA ALA A 82 -14.60 -6.55 9.27
C ALA A 82 -13.38 -5.78 8.76
N LEU A 83 -12.25 -5.91 9.44
CA LEU A 83 -11.03 -5.17 9.15
C LEU A 83 -9.81 -6.07 9.31
N VAL A 84 -8.97 -6.12 8.29
CA VAL A 84 -7.63 -6.69 8.34
C VAL A 84 -6.62 -5.55 8.29
N LEU A 85 -5.73 -5.49 9.27
CA LEU A 85 -4.69 -4.49 9.40
C LEU A 85 -3.33 -5.11 9.06
N ASP A 86 -2.63 -4.55 8.11
CA ASP A 86 -1.23 -4.85 7.83
C ASP A 86 -0.35 -3.86 8.62
N VAL A 87 0.22 -4.31 9.74
CA VAL A 87 1.02 -3.49 10.65
C VAL A 87 2.49 -3.76 10.41
N LYS A 88 3.15 -2.79 9.79
CA LYS A 88 4.56 -2.88 9.41
C LYS A 88 5.50 -2.65 10.60
N PHE A 89 6.58 -3.46 10.66
CA PHE A 89 7.73 -3.20 11.53
C PHE A 89 9.04 -3.21 10.73
N GLY A 90 10.09 -2.62 11.27
CA GLY A 90 11.42 -2.61 10.66
C GLY A 90 11.84 -1.23 10.15
N SER A 91 12.98 -1.16 9.47
CA SER A 91 13.67 0.10 9.12
C SER A 91 12.85 1.02 8.20
N GLY A 92 11.92 0.50 7.41
CA GLY A 92 11.03 1.26 6.55
C GLY A 92 9.71 1.67 7.19
N ALA A 93 9.40 1.17 8.40
CA ALA A 93 8.14 1.40 9.08
C ALA A 93 8.22 2.57 10.08
N PHE A 94 7.06 3.13 10.44
CA PHE A 94 6.96 4.10 11.53
C PHE A 94 7.39 3.48 12.87
N MET A 95 6.88 2.28 13.18
CA MET A 95 7.31 1.51 14.32
C MET A 95 8.42 0.55 13.88
N GLN A 96 9.67 0.90 14.19
CA GLN A 96 10.81 0.05 13.82
C GLN A 96 10.93 -1.18 14.71
N ASP A 97 10.61 -1.04 16.00
CA ASP A 97 10.65 -2.14 16.97
C ASP A 97 9.43 -3.05 16.83
N PRO A 98 9.63 -4.37 16.63
CA PRO A 98 8.54 -5.33 16.55
C PRO A 98 7.63 -5.38 17.79
N ALA A 99 8.16 -5.14 18.98
CA ALA A 99 7.37 -5.13 20.21
C ALA A 99 6.40 -3.94 20.25
N ARG A 100 6.86 -2.76 19.84
CA ARG A 100 6.00 -1.57 19.72
C ARG A 100 4.98 -1.70 18.61
N SER A 101 5.35 -2.33 17.50
CA SER A 101 4.41 -2.61 16.40
C SER A 101 3.30 -3.56 16.85
N ARG A 102 3.65 -4.55 17.69
CA ARG A 102 2.67 -5.47 18.32
C ARG A 102 1.74 -4.70 19.26
N GLU A 103 2.25 -3.83 20.11
CA GLU A 103 1.45 -2.99 21.00
C GLU A 103 0.45 -2.12 20.22
N LEU A 104 0.89 -1.54 19.10
CA LEU A 104 0.02 -0.78 18.19
C LEU A 104 -1.07 -1.68 17.59
N ALA A 105 -0.69 -2.86 17.08
CA ALA A 105 -1.63 -3.82 16.50
C ALA A 105 -2.69 -4.27 17.50
N GLU A 106 -2.28 -4.66 18.71
CA GLU A 106 -3.19 -5.08 19.79
C GLU A 106 -4.12 -3.95 20.23
N THR A 107 -3.62 -2.71 20.28
CA THR A 107 -4.43 -1.53 20.58
C THR A 107 -5.50 -1.31 19.52
N MET A 108 -5.15 -1.37 18.23
CA MET A 108 -6.11 -1.22 17.14
C MET A 108 -7.14 -2.36 17.09
N VAL A 109 -6.71 -3.60 17.31
CA VAL A 109 -7.62 -4.76 17.39
C VAL A 109 -8.63 -4.59 18.53
N ARG A 110 -8.18 -4.14 19.70
CA ARG A 110 -9.06 -3.86 20.85
C ARG A 110 -10.07 -2.78 20.51
N ILE A 111 -9.66 -1.63 19.96
CA ILE A 111 -10.55 -0.54 19.54
C ILE A 111 -11.60 -1.05 18.54
N GLY A 112 -11.19 -1.86 17.55
CA GLY A 112 -12.10 -2.44 16.58
C GLY A 112 -13.15 -3.32 17.24
N LYS A 113 -12.73 -4.23 18.13
CA LYS A 113 -13.64 -5.10 18.89
C LYS A 113 -14.62 -4.31 19.76
N ASP A 114 -14.14 -3.29 20.47
CA ASP A 114 -14.98 -2.42 21.31
C ASP A 114 -16.02 -1.65 20.49
N ALA A 115 -15.70 -1.35 19.22
CA ALA A 115 -16.60 -0.72 18.26
C ALA A 115 -17.51 -1.72 17.50
N GLY A 116 -17.44 -3.03 17.81
CA GLY A 116 -18.23 -4.06 17.12
C GLY A 116 -17.68 -4.46 15.74
N VAL A 117 -16.47 -4.07 15.38
CA VAL A 117 -15.80 -4.42 14.12
C VAL A 117 -14.91 -5.63 14.32
N LYS A 118 -15.13 -6.71 13.56
CA LYS A 118 -14.25 -7.87 13.56
C LYS A 118 -12.88 -7.45 13.03
N THR A 119 -11.86 -7.43 13.87
CA THR A 119 -10.55 -6.88 13.52
C THR A 119 -9.45 -7.90 13.76
N VAL A 120 -8.60 -8.10 12.76
CA VAL A 120 -7.36 -8.89 12.78
C VAL A 120 -6.21 -8.00 12.35
N ALA A 121 -5.02 -8.22 12.89
CA ALA A 121 -3.80 -7.53 12.50
C ALA A 121 -2.70 -8.55 12.19
N LEU A 122 -2.02 -8.36 11.06
CA LEU A 122 -0.81 -9.06 10.69
C LEU A 122 0.40 -8.14 10.93
N LEU A 123 1.42 -8.68 11.60
CA LEU A 123 2.71 -7.99 11.75
C LEU A 123 3.61 -8.41 10.59
N THR A 124 4.00 -7.47 9.76
CA THR A 124 4.76 -7.75 8.55
C THR A 124 6.07 -6.96 8.49
N ASN A 125 7.11 -7.61 7.97
CA ASN A 125 8.46 -7.07 7.94
C ASN A 125 8.64 -6.03 6.83
N MET A 126 9.15 -4.86 7.18
CA MET A 126 9.50 -3.76 6.26
C MET A 126 10.98 -3.35 6.40
N ASN A 127 11.86 -4.29 6.75
CA ASN A 127 13.31 -4.02 6.72
C ASN A 127 13.84 -3.98 5.27
N VAL A 128 13.24 -4.79 4.39
CA VAL A 128 13.57 -4.90 2.98
C VAL A 128 12.40 -4.34 2.17
N PRO A 129 12.63 -3.68 1.03
CA PRO A 129 11.53 -3.31 0.14
C PRO A 129 10.67 -4.52 -0.22
N LEU A 130 9.35 -4.37 -0.18
CA LEU A 130 8.42 -5.37 -0.69
C LEU A 130 8.40 -5.30 -2.21
N GLY A 131 8.43 -6.45 -2.88
CA GLY A 131 8.52 -6.48 -4.34
C GLY A 131 9.86 -6.01 -4.86
N LEU A 132 9.92 -5.74 -6.14
CA LEU A 132 11.12 -5.30 -6.86
C LEU A 132 11.00 -3.85 -7.34
N ALA A 133 9.81 -3.28 -7.37
CA ALA A 133 9.54 -1.91 -7.80
C ALA A 133 9.36 -0.97 -6.61
N ILE A 134 9.96 0.23 -6.69
CA ILE A 134 9.84 1.28 -5.68
C ILE A 134 9.60 2.60 -6.42
N GLY A 135 8.37 3.14 -6.36
CA GLY A 135 8.01 4.36 -7.07
C GLY A 135 6.51 4.48 -7.24
N ASN A 136 6.05 4.82 -8.45
CA ASN A 136 4.63 4.96 -8.77
C ASN A 136 4.22 4.05 -9.95
N ALA A 137 4.49 4.42 -11.19
CA ALA A 137 4.10 3.64 -12.37
C ALA A 137 4.74 2.24 -12.41
N ASN A 138 5.96 2.09 -11.91
CA ASN A 138 6.63 0.78 -11.84
C ASN A 138 5.97 -0.14 -10.82
N GLU A 139 5.48 0.38 -9.67
CA GLU A 139 4.73 -0.44 -8.71
C GLU A 139 3.34 -0.83 -9.24
N VAL A 140 2.69 0.02 -10.04
CA VAL A 140 1.45 -0.36 -10.73
C VAL A 140 1.71 -1.48 -11.73
N ARG A 141 2.80 -1.41 -12.52
CA ARG A 141 3.19 -2.51 -13.42
C ARG A 141 3.43 -3.82 -12.68
N GLU A 142 4.16 -3.78 -11.57
CA GLU A 142 4.39 -4.96 -10.72
C GLU A 142 3.08 -5.51 -10.16
N SER A 143 2.17 -4.66 -9.72
CA SER A 143 0.84 -5.07 -9.24
C SER A 143 0.02 -5.75 -10.35
N VAL A 144 0.05 -5.22 -11.57
CA VAL A 144 -0.60 -5.81 -12.74
C VAL A 144 0.05 -7.16 -13.11
N GLU A 145 1.36 -7.27 -13.00
CA GLU A 145 2.09 -8.53 -13.21
C GLU A 145 1.63 -9.60 -12.20
N VAL A 146 1.54 -9.24 -10.91
CA VAL A 146 1.03 -10.13 -9.86
C VAL A 146 -0.40 -10.58 -10.16
N LEU A 147 -1.28 -9.66 -10.54
CA LEU A 147 -2.67 -9.98 -10.90
C LEU A 147 -2.78 -10.83 -12.17
N SER A 148 -1.74 -10.82 -13.01
CA SER A 148 -1.63 -11.65 -14.22
C SER A 148 -1.00 -13.03 -13.95
N GLY A 149 -0.68 -13.36 -12.71
CA GLY A 149 -0.10 -14.64 -12.30
C GLY A 149 1.42 -14.70 -12.31
N GLY A 150 2.11 -13.55 -12.45
CA GLY A 150 3.56 -13.40 -12.33
C GLY A 150 3.95 -12.59 -11.09
N GLY A 151 5.08 -11.89 -11.17
CA GLY A 151 5.55 -10.94 -10.17
C GLY A 151 6.35 -11.53 -9.00
N PRO A 152 6.79 -10.68 -8.07
CA PRO A 152 7.63 -11.08 -6.96
C PRO A 152 6.91 -11.97 -5.94
N ALA A 153 7.57 -13.03 -5.51
CA ALA A 153 6.99 -14.03 -4.60
C ALA A 153 6.57 -13.43 -3.24
N ASP A 154 7.32 -12.48 -2.71
CA ASP A 154 7.02 -11.82 -1.43
C ASP A 154 5.77 -10.94 -1.49
N VAL A 155 5.49 -10.29 -2.64
CA VAL A 155 4.24 -9.55 -2.87
C VAL A 155 3.06 -10.52 -2.93
N ILE A 156 3.22 -11.63 -3.67
CA ILE A 156 2.17 -12.66 -3.77
C ILE A 156 1.87 -13.25 -2.39
N GLU A 157 2.88 -13.66 -1.65
CA GLU A 157 2.74 -14.25 -0.31
C GLU A 157 1.97 -13.33 0.64
N LEU A 158 2.38 -12.05 0.72
CA LEU A 158 1.71 -11.08 1.58
C LEU A 158 0.26 -10.82 1.14
N THR A 159 0.03 -10.67 -0.16
CA THR A 159 -1.31 -10.41 -0.71
C THR A 159 -2.25 -11.57 -0.40
N LEU A 160 -1.81 -12.81 -0.61
CA LEU A 160 -2.61 -14.00 -0.32
C LEU A 160 -2.85 -14.16 1.19
N ALA A 161 -1.85 -13.86 2.04
CA ALA A 161 -2.04 -13.89 3.49
C ALA A 161 -3.12 -12.92 3.96
N LEU A 162 -3.08 -11.67 3.47
CA LEU A 162 -4.10 -10.66 3.78
C LEU A 162 -5.48 -11.06 3.23
N ALA A 163 -5.55 -11.60 2.01
CA ALA A 163 -6.79 -12.03 1.39
C ALA A 163 -7.46 -13.19 2.16
N ARG A 164 -6.68 -14.16 2.64
CA ARG A 164 -7.19 -15.27 3.48
C ARG A 164 -7.83 -14.75 4.77
N GLU A 165 -7.19 -13.82 5.44
CA GLU A 165 -7.76 -13.20 6.66
C GLU A 165 -9.06 -12.44 6.37
N MET A 166 -9.11 -11.69 5.25
CA MET A 166 -10.33 -11.00 4.83
C MET A 166 -11.47 -11.98 4.58
N LEU A 167 -11.20 -13.09 3.89
CA LEU A 167 -12.20 -14.11 3.57
C LEU A 167 -12.64 -14.87 4.84
N ALA A 168 -11.73 -15.18 5.74
CA ALA A 168 -12.06 -15.80 7.03
C ALA A 168 -12.99 -14.90 7.85
N LEU A 169 -12.72 -13.60 7.93
CA LEU A 169 -13.59 -12.63 8.60
C LEU A 169 -14.95 -12.49 7.92
N ALA A 170 -15.02 -12.68 6.60
CA ALA A 170 -16.24 -12.69 5.79
C ALA A 170 -17.02 -14.02 5.88
N GLY A 171 -16.52 -15.00 6.65
CA GLY A 171 -17.17 -16.32 6.80
C GLY A 171 -16.88 -17.29 5.65
N GLN A 172 -15.82 -17.07 4.91
CA GLN A 172 -15.38 -17.91 3.77
C GLN A 172 -13.92 -18.38 3.96
N PRO A 173 -13.59 -19.07 5.09
CA PRO A 173 -12.20 -19.46 5.39
C PRO A 173 -11.60 -20.46 4.40
N ASP A 174 -12.45 -21.25 3.72
CA ASP A 174 -12.05 -22.31 2.80
C ASP A 174 -11.96 -21.82 1.34
N ALA A 175 -12.11 -20.51 1.09
CA ALA A 175 -12.01 -19.97 -0.28
C ALA A 175 -10.58 -20.10 -0.81
N ASP A 176 -10.44 -20.63 -2.02
CA ASP A 176 -9.15 -20.80 -2.69
C ASP A 176 -8.71 -19.48 -3.34
N VAL A 177 -7.94 -18.69 -2.57
CA VAL A 177 -7.45 -17.37 -3.03
C VAL A 177 -6.41 -17.51 -4.14
N GLU A 178 -5.62 -18.58 -4.13
CA GLU A 178 -4.64 -18.88 -5.17
C GLU A 178 -5.33 -19.16 -6.50
N ALA A 179 -6.37 -19.99 -6.50
CA ALA A 179 -7.16 -20.26 -7.69
C ALA A 179 -7.86 -18.99 -8.22
N HIS A 180 -8.28 -18.06 -7.35
CA HIS A 180 -8.86 -16.79 -7.77
C HIS A 180 -7.84 -15.88 -8.44
N LEU A 181 -6.61 -15.82 -7.91
CA LEU A 181 -5.51 -15.06 -8.50
C LEU A 181 -5.11 -15.69 -9.86
N ALA A 182 -4.83 -16.98 -9.88
CA ALA A 182 -4.42 -17.70 -11.09
C ALA A 182 -5.51 -17.74 -12.19
N GLY A 183 -6.77 -17.73 -11.78
CA GLY A 183 -7.93 -17.75 -12.70
C GLY A 183 -8.28 -16.39 -13.32
N GLY A 184 -7.54 -15.32 -13.01
CA GLY A 184 -7.72 -13.98 -13.60
C GLY A 184 -8.87 -13.15 -13.01
N LYS A 185 -9.66 -13.68 -12.08
CA LYS A 185 -10.79 -12.95 -11.48
C LYS A 185 -10.36 -11.68 -10.73
N ALA A 186 -9.21 -11.72 -10.10
CA ALA A 186 -8.64 -10.54 -9.42
C ALA A 186 -8.28 -9.44 -10.43
N MET A 187 -7.71 -9.82 -11.58
CA MET A 187 -7.41 -8.92 -12.70
C MET A 187 -8.70 -8.32 -13.29
N ASP A 188 -9.76 -9.13 -13.48
CA ASP A 188 -11.05 -8.63 -13.98
C ASP A 188 -11.64 -7.59 -13.04
N THR A 189 -11.57 -7.82 -11.72
CA THR A 189 -12.03 -6.86 -10.70
C THR A 189 -11.20 -5.58 -10.75
N TRP A 190 -9.86 -5.70 -10.87
CA TRP A 190 -8.99 -4.54 -10.99
C TRP A 190 -9.32 -3.69 -12.23
N ARG A 191 -9.48 -4.31 -13.40
CA ARG A 191 -9.89 -3.62 -14.63
C ARG A 191 -11.22 -2.91 -14.49
N ALA A 192 -12.22 -3.61 -13.93
CA ALA A 192 -13.53 -3.01 -13.67
C ALA A 192 -13.45 -1.82 -12.71
N MET A 193 -12.64 -1.93 -11.64
CA MET A 193 -12.43 -0.86 -10.66
C MET A 193 -11.76 0.37 -11.29
N ILE A 194 -10.69 0.18 -12.07
CA ILE A 194 -9.99 1.27 -12.75
C ILE A 194 -10.91 1.98 -13.76
N SER A 195 -11.64 1.21 -14.59
CA SER A 195 -12.56 1.76 -15.58
C SER A 195 -13.73 2.52 -14.93
N ALA A 196 -14.28 2.02 -13.82
CA ALA A 196 -15.36 2.69 -13.09
C ALA A 196 -14.96 4.08 -12.56
N GLN A 197 -13.66 4.31 -12.35
CA GLN A 197 -13.10 5.59 -11.93
C GLN A 197 -12.54 6.43 -13.08
N GLY A 198 -12.87 6.07 -14.33
CA GLY A 198 -12.49 6.80 -15.54
C GLY A 198 -11.10 6.49 -16.09
N GLY A 199 -10.36 5.57 -15.45
CA GLY A 199 -9.04 5.14 -15.91
C GLY A 199 -9.11 4.14 -17.06
N ASP A 200 -8.07 4.14 -17.88
CA ASP A 200 -7.86 3.12 -18.90
C ASP A 200 -6.89 2.05 -18.35
N PRO A 201 -7.39 0.84 -17.99
CA PRO A 201 -6.56 -0.20 -17.40
C PRO A 201 -5.52 -0.80 -18.35
N ASP A 202 -5.68 -0.60 -19.67
CA ASP A 202 -4.80 -1.13 -20.71
C ASP A 202 -3.87 -0.04 -21.29
N ALA A 203 -3.97 1.20 -20.80
CA ALA A 203 -3.11 2.29 -21.25
C ALA A 203 -1.66 2.09 -20.88
N ALA A 204 -0.75 2.54 -21.75
CA ALA A 204 0.66 2.58 -21.44
C ALA A 204 0.93 3.51 -20.26
N LEU A 205 1.55 2.98 -19.20
CA LEU A 205 1.97 3.76 -18.05
C LEU A 205 3.20 4.61 -18.36
N PRO A 206 3.37 5.76 -17.69
CA PRO A 206 4.53 6.62 -17.86
C PRO A 206 5.85 5.84 -17.73
N ALA A 207 6.76 6.06 -18.68
CA ALA A 207 8.10 5.48 -18.68
C ALA A 207 9.16 6.54 -18.36
N PRO A 208 10.28 6.18 -17.69
CA PRO A 208 11.36 7.11 -17.42
C PRO A 208 12.04 7.54 -18.74
N ARG A 209 12.49 8.80 -18.78
CA ARG A 209 13.25 9.32 -19.92
C ARG A 209 14.69 8.84 -19.92
N GLU A 210 15.23 8.61 -18.73
CA GLU A 210 16.61 8.18 -18.50
C GLU A 210 16.62 7.11 -17.42
N SER A 211 17.55 6.19 -17.50
CA SER A 211 17.80 5.17 -16.49
C SER A 211 19.29 4.97 -16.27
N GLN A 212 19.67 4.70 -15.04
CA GLN A 212 21.03 4.36 -14.68
C GLN A 212 21.03 3.02 -13.95
N GLN A 213 21.88 2.11 -14.40
CA GLN A 213 22.13 0.86 -13.68
C GLN A 213 23.19 1.05 -12.60
N VAL A 214 22.89 0.52 -11.42
CA VAL A 214 23.87 0.37 -10.34
C VAL A 214 24.25 -1.10 -10.29
N VAL A 215 25.50 -1.38 -10.62
CA VAL A 215 26.05 -2.75 -10.68
C VAL A 215 26.95 -3.02 -9.47
N ALA A 216 27.15 -4.30 -9.16
CA ALA A 216 28.10 -4.69 -8.13
C ALA A 216 29.53 -4.36 -8.56
N ASP A 217 30.37 -3.90 -7.63
CA ASP A 217 31.79 -3.63 -7.86
C ASP A 217 32.66 -4.91 -7.89
N ARG A 218 32.12 -6.01 -7.38
CA ARG A 218 32.75 -7.33 -7.30
C ARG A 218 31.71 -8.45 -7.24
N ASP A 219 32.14 -9.66 -7.57
CA ASP A 219 31.35 -10.86 -7.37
C ASP A 219 31.09 -11.11 -5.88
N GLY A 220 29.88 -11.54 -5.53
CA GLY A 220 29.52 -11.77 -4.14
C GLY A 220 28.06 -12.15 -3.93
N VAL A 221 27.59 -11.98 -2.71
CA VAL A 221 26.19 -12.15 -2.33
C VAL A 221 25.67 -10.84 -1.75
N LEU A 222 24.50 -10.42 -2.19
CA LEU A 222 23.84 -9.26 -1.60
C LEU A 222 23.34 -9.62 -0.20
N VAL A 223 23.94 -9.03 0.84
CA VAL A 223 23.67 -9.40 2.23
C VAL A 223 22.51 -8.61 2.85
N ALA A 224 22.27 -7.38 2.40
CA ALA A 224 21.21 -6.53 2.94
C ALA A 224 20.69 -5.52 1.92
N GLN A 225 19.41 -5.20 2.03
CA GLN A 225 18.75 -4.05 1.41
C GLN A 225 17.85 -3.42 2.49
N HIS A 226 18.06 -2.14 2.78
CA HIS A 226 17.26 -1.45 3.79
C HIS A 226 16.17 -0.62 3.12
N ALA A 227 14.90 -0.85 3.48
CA ALA A 227 13.74 -0.24 2.82
C ALA A 227 13.77 1.31 2.88
N LEU A 228 14.12 1.90 4.02
CA LEU A 228 14.12 3.36 4.19
C LEU A 228 15.04 4.11 3.21
N PRO A 229 16.32 3.73 3.01
CA PRO A 229 17.18 4.38 2.01
C PRO A 229 16.63 4.30 0.59
N PHE A 230 16.02 3.19 0.19
CA PHE A 230 15.38 3.06 -1.13
C PHE A 230 14.17 3.98 -1.26
N GLY A 231 13.32 4.07 -0.23
CA GLY A 231 12.21 5.01 -0.21
C GLY A 231 12.66 6.47 -0.34
N ILE A 232 13.74 6.85 0.39
CA ILE A 232 14.34 8.19 0.31
C ILE A 232 14.93 8.44 -1.10
N ALA A 233 15.59 7.45 -1.67
CA ALA A 233 16.15 7.58 -3.02
C ALA A 233 15.06 7.76 -4.07
N ALA A 234 13.98 6.96 -4.03
CA ALA A 234 12.84 7.11 -4.92
C ALA A 234 12.16 8.49 -4.77
N TRP A 235 12.02 8.96 -3.54
CA TRP A 235 11.53 10.32 -3.26
C TRP A 235 12.40 11.39 -3.91
N ARG A 236 13.72 11.30 -3.78
CA ARG A 236 14.68 12.26 -4.39
C ARG A 236 14.68 12.21 -5.92
N LEU A 237 14.34 11.07 -6.51
CA LEU A 237 14.12 10.95 -7.96
C LEU A 237 12.82 11.62 -8.42
N GLY A 238 11.96 12.04 -7.49
CA GLY A 238 10.69 12.70 -7.78
C GLY A 238 9.46 11.81 -7.65
N ALA A 239 9.60 10.57 -7.16
CA ALA A 239 8.47 9.67 -6.96
C ALA A 239 7.56 10.07 -5.78
N GLY A 240 7.99 10.98 -4.93
CA GLY A 240 7.21 11.51 -3.80
C GLY A 240 7.27 13.03 -3.71
N ARG A 241 6.52 13.61 -2.77
CA ARG A 241 6.42 15.06 -2.55
C ARG A 241 7.19 15.49 -1.29
N ALA A 242 7.91 16.59 -1.37
CA ALA A 242 8.44 17.29 -0.18
C ALA A 242 7.35 18.16 0.45
N ARG A 243 6.52 18.81 -0.38
CA ARG A 243 5.38 19.63 0.01
C ARG A 243 4.12 19.09 -0.66
N LYS A 244 2.96 19.36 -0.08
CA LYS A 244 1.67 18.91 -0.63
C LYS A 244 1.42 19.39 -2.08
N GLU A 245 1.93 20.56 -2.41
CA GLU A 245 1.77 21.24 -3.70
C GLU A 245 2.78 20.78 -4.76
N ASP A 246 3.83 20.05 -4.34
CA ASP A 246 4.86 19.61 -5.27
C ASP A 246 4.28 18.57 -6.25
N PRO A 247 4.65 18.62 -7.54
CA PRO A 247 4.26 17.61 -8.50
C PRO A 247 4.97 16.29 -8.22
N VAL A 248 4.32 15.17 -8.54
CA VAL A 248 4.92 13.85 -8.54
C VAL A 248 5.35 13.48 -9.95
N VAL A 249 6.56 12.97 -10.09
CA VAL A 249 7.03 12.40 -11.35
C VAL A 249 6.62 10.93 -11.41
N HIS A 250 5.50 10.66 -12.08
CA HIS A 250 4.89 9.33 -12.13
C HIS A 250 5.82 8.22 -12.67
N ALA A 251 6.75 8.57 -13.54
CA ALA A 251 7.72 7.64 -14.14
C ALA A 251 8.97 7.42 -13.27
N ALA A 252 9.18 8.23 -12.20
CA ALA A 252 10.35 8.11 -11.35
C ALA A 252 10.21 6.89 -10.41
N GLY A 253 11.30 6.16 -10.24
CA GLY A 253 11.34 5.00 -9.36
C GLY A 253 12.66 4.26 -9.42
N ILE A 254 12.71 3.15 -8.73
CA ILE A 254 13.85 2.23 -8.66
C ILE A 254 13.30 0.83 -8.90
N ASP A 255 13.92 0.09 -9.82
CA ASP A 255 13.65 -1.31 -10.05
C ASP A 255 14.82 -2.14 -9.52
N LEU A 256 14.54 -3.07 -8.61
CA LEU A 256 15.51 -3.96 -8.00
C LEU A 256 15.67 -5.21 -8.88
N ALA A 257 16.91 -5.52 -9.27
CA ALA A 257 17.19 -6.75 -10.01
C ALA A 257 17.27 -7.99 -9.12
N VAL A 258 17.58 -7.81 -7.83
CA VAL A 258 17.85 -8.89 -6.89
C VAL A 258 17.40 -8.53 -5.47
N LYS A 259 17.20 -9.55 -4.65
CA LYS A 259 16.90 -9.47 -3.22
C LYS A 259 18.08 -9.96 -2.38
N PRO A 260 18.13 -9.67 -1.07
CA PRO A 260 19.13 -10.23 -0.16
C PRO A 260 19.19 -11.76 -0.27
N GLY A 261 20.41 -12.29 -0.27
CA GLY A 261 20.70 -13.71 -0.48
C GLY A 261 21.05 -14.07 -1.94
N ALA A 262 20.77 -13.18 -2.90
CA ALA A 262 21.10 -13.44 -4.28
C ALA A 262 22.60 -13.26 -4.58
N ALA A 263 23.14 -14.11 -5.45
CA ALA A 263 24.48 -13.94 -6.01
C ALA A 263 24.48 -12.77 -7.01
N VAL A 264 25.49 -11.93 -6.91
CA VAL A 264 25.73 -10.81 -7.82
C VAL A 264 27.09 -10.95 -8.48
N LYS A 265 27.20 -10.49 -9.71
CA LYS A 265 28.45 -10.45 -10.48
C LYS A 265 28.76 -9.01 -10.84
N LYS A 266 30.08 -8.73 -10.93
CA LYS A 266 30.60 -7.48 -11.47
C LYS A 266 30.19 -7.26 -12.91
#